data_10cc1d104ff11525af1accebcbfb8eb7
#
_entry.id   10cc1d104ff11525af1accebcbfb8eb7
#
_cell.length_a   1.000
_cell.length_b   1.000
_cell.length_c   1.000
_cell.angle_alpha   90.00
_cell.angle_beta   90.00
_cell.angle_gamma   90.00
#
_symmetry.space_group_name_H-M   'P 1'
#
loop_
_entity.id
_entity.type
_entity.pdbx_description
1 polymer ?
#
loop_
_entity_poly.entity_id
_entity_poly.type
_entity_poly.pdbx_seq_one_letter_code
_entity_poly.pdbx_strand_id
1 'polypeptide(L)'
;MIFLALVWVYPYFWLFISSVKPSDQIYNNFIPTKFTLEHYQFIFNSADKMDRPFIRAFFNSIFVSFTVTFLVVITSALVSYALAKLEFKGRKKIIDFIIFQMVFPAFMFTIPMYILIRNLNLVDTYTALIVPSMISGWGIFMMQQSFKTTPNDFIEAAKLDGAGDLWIIFRIMLPLNKSAVSIVSLFTFIGIWDNFMWPLIVIRNYNKMPLSVLLASFNTQYGAYVGPILAGSVIQTLPMLIIFIAFRKYYLEGISITLK
;
A
#
# COMPACT_ATOMS: atom_id res chain seq x y z
N MET A 1 -3.41 25.81 -13.95
CA MET A 1 -3.86 24.44 -13.58
C MET A 1 -3.58 23.42 -14.69
N ILE A 2 -4.02 23.63 -15.93
CA ILE A 2 -3.81 22.68 -17.05
C ILE A 2 -2.33 22.39 -17.31
N PHE A 3 -1.46 23.41 -17.34
CA PHE A 3 -0.01 23.24 -17.52
C PHE A 3 0.61 22.34 -16.46
N LEU A 4 0.28 22.55 -15.19
CA LEU A 4 0.75 21.69 -14.09
C LEU A 4 0.28 20.24 -14.26
N ALA A 5 -0.98 20.03 -14.64
CA ALA A 5 -1.52 18.71 -14.91
C ALA A 5 -0.76 17.98 -16.03
N LEU A 6 -0.43 18.69 -17.13
CA LEU A 6 0.37 18.14 -18.22
C LEU A 6 1.77 17.72 -17.78
N VAL A 7 2.44 18.55 -16.95
CA VAL A 7 3.77 18.23 -16.40
C VAL A 7 3.71 16.98 -15.52
N TRP A 8 2.65 16.82 -14.71
CA TRP A 8 2.50 15.65 -13.82
C TRP A 8 2.13 14.37 -14.58
N VAL A 9 1.38 14.48 -15.68
CA VAL A 9 0.98 13.33 -16.50
C VAL A 9 2.10 12.88 -17.45
N TYR A 10 3.01 13.79 -17.83
CA TYR A 10 4.08 13.52 -18.78
C TYR A 10 4.93 12.28 -18.49
N PRO A 11 5.43 12.03 -17.24
CA PRO A 11 6.23 10.85 -16.95
C PRO A 11 5.46 9.54 -17.16
N TYR A 12 4.18 9.52 -16.82
CA TYR A 12 3.32 8.34 -17.05
C TYR A 12 3.07 8.11 -18.54
N PHE A 13 2.82 9.19 -19.28
CA PHE A 13 2.67 9.13 -20.72
C PHE A 13 3.94 8.61 -21.39
N TRP A 14 5.11 9.11 -20.99
CA TRP A 14 6.39 8.62 -21.45
C TRP A 14 6.60 7.14 -21.13
N LEU A 15 6.27 6.71 -19.91
CA LEU A 15 6.34 5.31 -19.47
C LEU A 15 5.49 4.41 -20.38
N PHE A 16 4.23 4.77 -20.61
CA PHE A 16 3.31 4.00 -21.46
C PHE A 16 3.81 3.89 -22.90
N ILE A 17 4.19 5.01 -23.52
CA ILE A 17 4.70 5.00 -24.89
C ILE A 17 6.00 4.19 -24.98
N SER A 18 6.91 4.38 -24.03
CA SER A 18 8.21 3.71 -24.05
C SER A 18 8.11 2.22 -23.79
N SER A 19 7.07 1.73 -23.11
CA SER A 19 6.84 0.30 -22.90
C SER A 19 6.48 -0.47 -24.17
N VAL A 20 6.02 0.23 -25.20
CA VAL A 20 5.66 -0.37 -26.52
C VAL A 20 6.61 0.03 -27.66
N LYS A 21 7.76 0.64 -27.35
CA LYS A 21 8.82 0.93 -28.32
C LYS A 21 9.76 -0.26 -28.47
N PRO A 22 10.36 -0.48 -29.65
CA PRO A 22 11.52 -1.33 -29.78
C PRO A 22 12.67 -0.88 -28.87
N SER A 23 13.50 -1.81 -28.41
CA SER A 23 14.56 -1.53 -27.43
C SER A 23 15.54 -0.43 -27.87
N ASP A 24 15.84 -0.34 -29.18
CA ASP A 24 16.72 0.66 -29.78
C ASP A 24 16.12 2.08 -29.82
N GLN A 25 14.78 2.20 -29.71
CA GLN A 25 14.06 3.48 -29.80
C GLN A 25 13.62 4.06 -28.45
N ILE A 26 13.83 3.35 -27.35
CA ILE A 26 13.36 3.79 -26.03
C ILE A 26 13.85 5.21 -25.68
N TYR A 27 15.11 5.50 -25.94
CA TYR A 27 15.76 6.78 -25.62
C TYR A 27 15.91 7.73 -26.81
N ASN A 28 15.87 7.22 -28.04
CA ASN A 28 16.23 8.00 -29.21
C ASN A 28 15.05 8.74 -29.83
N ASN A 29 13.85 8.19 -29.76
CA ASN A 29 12.66 8.74 -30.40
C ASN A 29 11.56 9.03 -29.40
N PHE A 30 10.99 10.22 -29.40
CA PHE A 30 9.86 10.53 -28.52
C PHE A 30 8.60 9.73 -28.93
N ILE A 31 8.29 9.73 -30.24
CA ILE A 31 7.21 8.92 -30.81
C ILE A 31 7.84 7.69 -31.49
N PRO A 32 7.35 6.47 -31.21
CA PRO A 32 7.89 5.28 -31.83
C PRO A 32 7.56 5.25 -33.33
N THR A 33 8.51 4.79 -34.12
CA THR A 33 8.29 4.54 -35.56
C THR A 33 7.55 3.23 -35.79
N LYS A 34 7.65 2.30 -34.81
CA LYS A 34 6.94 1.01 -34.76
C LYS A 34 6.49 0.74 -33.34
N PHE A 35 5.34 0.11 -33.21
CA PHE A 35 4.87 -0.41 -31.92
C PHE A 35 5.20 -1.89 -31.80
N THR A 36 5.68 -2.31 -30.62
CA THR A 36 5.99 -3.71 -30.34
C THR A 36 5.44 -4.11 -28.98
N LEU A 37 5.08 -5.39 -28.80
CA LEU A 37 4.72 -6.00 -27.54
C LEU A 37 5.81 -6.95 -27.03
N GLU A 38 7.03 -6.91 -27.62
CA GLU A 38 8.13 -7.81 -27.27
C GLU A 38 8.47 -7.77 -25.78
N HIS A 39 8.42 -6.60 -25.13
CA HIS A 39 8.71 -6.43 -23.71
C HIS A 39 7.66 -7.12 -22.84
N TYR A 40 6.39 -7.02 -23.22
CA TYR A 40 5.30 -7.73 -22.54
C TYR A 40 5.40 -9.24 -22.74
N GLN A 41 5.70 -9.69 -23.97
CA GLN A 41 5.93 -11.11 -24.26
C GLN A 41 7.11 -11.64 -23.45
N PHE A 42 8.16 -10.84 -23.31
CA PHE A 42 9.33 -11.20 -22.51
C PHE A 42 8.96 -11.43 -21.04
N ILE A 43 8.27 -10.49 -20.39
CA ILE A 43 7.93 -10.61 -18.96
C ILE A 43 6.93 -11.73 -18.67
N PHE A 44 6.02 -12.05 -19.62
CA PHE A 44 5.06 -13.13 -19.43
C PHE A 44 5.55 -14.52 -19.80
N ASN A 45 6.47 -14.65 -20.76
CA ASN A 45 6.85 -15.93 -21.33
C ASN A 45 8.32 -16.32 -21.09
N SER A 46 9.21 -15.34 -21.00
CA SER A 46 10.65 -15.58 -20.97
C SER A 46 11.29 -15.28 -19.62
N ALA A 47 10.68 -14.42 -18.82
CA ALA A 47 11.22 -14.04 -17.51
C ALA A 47 11.29 -15.23 -16.53
N ASP A 48 10.34 -16.15 -16.58
CA ASP A 48 10.35 -17.38 -15.76
C ASP A 48 11.56 -18.27 -16.07
N LYS A 49 12.00 -18.33 -17.33
CA LYS A 49 13.19 -19.08 -17.73
C LYS A 49 14.48 -18.50 -17.16
N MET A 50 14.43 -17.25 -16.70
CA MET A 50 15.54 -16.55 -16.06
C MET A 50 15.38 -16.48 -14.53
N ASP A 51 14.56 -17.35 -13.94
CA ASP A 51 14.20 -17.31 -12.51
C ASP A 51 13.61 -15.95 -12.06
N ARG A 52 12.87 -15.28 -12.95
CA ARG A 52 12.20 -14.01 -12.67
C ARG A 52 10.68 -14.16 -12.84
N PRO A 53 9.97 -14.83 -11.92
CA PRO A 53 8.56 -15.18 -12.07
C PRO A 53 7.66 -13.94 -11.92
N PHE A 54 7.44 -13.22 -13.02
CA PHE A 54 6.70 -11.94 -13.03
C PHE A 54 5.27 -12.07 -12.54
N ILE A 55 4.54 -13.05 -13.07
CA ILE A 55 3.14 -13.29 -12.69
C ILE A 55 3.03 -13.59 -11.20
N ARG A 56 3.93 -14.43 -10.68
CA ARG A 56 3.97 -14.77 -9.26
C ARG A 56 4.29 -13.56 -8.39
N ALA A 57 5.25 -12.73 -8.79
CA ALA A 57 5.59 -11.50 -8.08
C ALA A 57 4.43 -10.50 -8.05
N PHE A 58 3.66 -10.40 -9.14
CA PHE A 58 2.44 -9.61 -9.19
C PHE A 58 1.41 -10.09 -8.15
N PHE A 59 1.12 -11.39 -8.11
CA PHE A 59 0.21 -11.96 -7.13
C PHE A 59 0.75 -11.91 -5.70
N ASN A 60 2.07 -12.02 -5.49
CA ASN A 60 2.70 -11.80 -4.19
C ASN A 60 2.44 -10.38 -3.68
N SER A 61 2.62 -9.37 -4.55
CA SER A 61 2.33 -7.98 -4.18
C SER A 61 0.85 -7.79 -3.84
N ILE A 62 -0.07 -8.33 -4.63
CA ILE A 62 -1.52 -8.30 -4.34
C ILE A 62 -1.78 -8.92 -2.98
N PHE A 63 -1.31 -10.15 -2.75
CA PHE A 63 -1.54 -10.89 -1.52
C PHE A 63 -1.04 -10.14 -0.29
N VAL A 64 0.21 -9.66 -0.33
CA VAL A 64 0.82 -8.93 0.80
C VAL A 64 0.07 -7.62 1.04
N SER A 65 -0.21 -6.83 0.00
CA SER A 65 -0.86 -5.53 0.13
C SER A 65 -2.29 -5.66 0.66
N PHE A 66 -3.08 -6.61 0.16
CA PHE A 66 -4.43 -6.85 0.68
C PHE A 66 -4.41 -7.35 2.11
N THR A 67 -3.53 -8.31 2.43
CA THR A 67 -3.44 -8.88 3.79
C THR A 67 -3.05 -7.80 4.80
N VAL A 68 -2.02 -7.00 4.51
CA VAL A 68 -1.59 -5.92 5.39
C VAL A 68 -2.68 -4.87 5.53
N THR A 69 -3.32 -4.46 4.43
CA THR A 69 -4.41 -3.48 4.47
C THR A 69 -5.56 -3.96 5.34
N PHE A 70 -5.98 -5.21 5.17
CA PHE A 70 -7.03 -5.82 5.99
C PHE A 70 -6.66 -5.82 7.48
N LEU A 71 -5.44 -6.25 7.81
CA LEU A 71 -4.96 -6.27 9.20
C LEU A 71 -4.84 -4.87 9.79
N VAL A 72 -4.34 -3.89 9.04
CA VAL A 72 -4.25 -2.49 9.47
C VAL A 72 -5.64 -1.90 9.71
N VAL A 73 -6.62 -2.15 8.85
CA VAL A 73 -8.00 -1.68 9.06
C VAL A 73 -8.59 -2.26 10.34
N ILE A 74 -8.45 -3.56 10.56
CA ILE A 74 -8.97 -4.22 11.76
C ILE A 74 -8.26 -3.71 13.02
N THR A 75 -6.93 -3.73 13.05
CA THR A 75 -6.16 -3.29 14.23
C THR A 75 -6.41 -1.82 14.54
N SER A 76 -6.46 -0.97 13.50
CA SER A 76 -6.78 0.44 13.66
C SER A 76 -8.20 0.64 14.17
N ALA A 77 -9.20 -0.10 13.70
CA ALA A 77 -10.58 0.01 14.18
C ALA A 77 -10.70 -0.36 15.66
N LEU A 78 -10.12 -1.49 16.06
CA LEU A 78 -10.15 -1.96 17.44
C LEU A 78 -9.49 -0.96 18.40
N VAL A 79 -8.27 -0.53 18.08
CA VAL A 79 -7.52 0.41 18.91
C VAL A 79 -8.18 1.79 18.93
N SER A 80 -8.65 2.26 17.78
CA SER A 80 -9.31 3.57 17.65
C SER A 80 -10.63 3.63 18.41
N TYR A 81 -11.41 2.55 18.42
CA TYR A 81 -12.63 2.48 19.21
C TYR A 81 -12.32 2.58 20.70
N ALA A 82 -11.36 1.82 21.20
CA ALA A 82 -10.93 1.91 22.58
C ALA A 82 -10.46 3.32 22.96
N LEU A 83 -9.64 3.93 22.09
CA LEU A 83 -9.10 5.27 22.30
C LEU A 83 -10.12 6.41 22.05
N ALA A 84 -11.20 6.19 21.32
CA ALA A 84 -12.21 7.22 21.05
C ALA A 84 -13.40 7.14 22.00
N LYS A 85 -13.84 5.93 22.37
CA LYS A 85 -15.15 5.67 23.00
C LYS A 85 -15.08 5.07 24.38
N LEU A 86 -13.97 4.43 24.76
CA LEU A 86 -13.84 3.86 26.09
C LEU A 86 -13.08 4.80 27.03
N GLU A 87 -13.45 4.81 28.29
CA GLU A 87 -12.76 5.54 29.35
C GLU A 87 -11.90 4.57 30.17
N PHE A 88 -10.59 4.80 30.17
CA PHE A 88 -9.65 4.03 30.96
C PHE A 88 -8.41 4.86 31.34
N LYS A 89 -7.73 4.45 32.41
CA LYS A 89 -6.50 5.09 32.88
C LYS A 89 -5.39 4.93 31.86
N GLY A 90 -4.72 6.03 31.48
CA GLY A 90 -3.61 6.01 30.54
C GLY A 90 -3.98 6.27 29.08
N ARG A 91 -5.26 6.36 28.72
CA ARG A 91 -5.75 6.62 27.35
C ARG A 91 -5.01 7.80 26.68
N LYS A 92 -4.89 8.93 27.35
CA LYS A 92 -4.18 10.11 26.80
C LYS A 92 -2.71 9.81 26.53
N LYS A 93 -2.01 9.11 27.43
CA LYS A 93 -0.59 8.75 27.25
C LYS A 93 -0.39 7.84 26.04
N ILE A 94 -1.32 6.93 25.75
CA ILE A 94 -1.24 6.06 24.57
C ILE A 94 -1.42 6.88 23.30
N ILE A 95 -2.38 7.82 23.27
CA ILE A 95 -2.57 8.71 22.11
C ILE A 95 -1.31 9.56 21.88
N ASP A 96 -0.78 10.17 22.94
CA ASP A 96 0.43 10.99 22.87
C ASP A 96 1.64 10.17 22.37
N PHE A 97 1.77 8.91 22.81
CA PHE A 97 2.81 7.99 22.33
C PHE A 97 2.66 7.63 20.86
N ILE A 98 1.41 7.37 20.40
CA ILE A 98 1.15 7.09 18.97
C ILE A 98 1.53 8.31 18.12
N ILE A 99 1.18 9.52 18.55
CA ILE A 99 1.54 10.74 17.83
C ILE A 99 3.07 10.95 17.86
N PHE A 100 3.70 10.76 19.03
CA PHE A 100 5.14 10.90 19.20
C PHE A 100 5.92 9.97 18.26
N GLN A 101 5.54 8.69 18.17
CA GLN A 101 6.22 7.74 17.29
C GLN A 101 6.10 8.09 15.80
N MET A 102 5.05 8.80 15.37
CA MET A 102 4.88 9.22 13.97
C MET A 102 5.87 10.32 13.53
N VAL A 103 6.50 11.00 14.49
CA VAL A 103 7.54 12.01 14.21
C VAL A 103 8.85 11.35 13.74
N PHE A 104 9.07 10.09 14.12
CA PHE A 104 10.29 9.38 13.73
C PHE A 104 10.20 8.84 12.30
N PRO A 105 11.21 9.06 11.47
CA PRO A 105 11.27 8.47 10.14
C PRO A 105 11.29 6.93 10.21
N ALA A 106 10.38 6.27 9.49
CA ALA A 106 10.23 4.81 9.55
C ALA A 106 11.51 4.05 9.20
N PHE A 107 12.37 4.60 8.34
CA PHE A 107 13.63 3.95 7.93
C PHE A 107 14.63 3.77 9.08
N MET A 108 14.55 4.57 10.15
CA MET A 108 15.42 4.41 11.34
C MET A 108 15.22 3.05 12.01
N PHE A 109 14.05 2.46 11.90
CA PHE A 109 13.70 1.17 12.48
C PHE A 109 14.05 -0.01 11.58
N THR A 110 14.53 0.21 10.36
CA THR A 110 14.79 -0.86 9.39
C THR A 110 15.81 -1.87 9.90
N ILE A 111 16.95 -1.41 10.43
CA ILE A 111 18.00 -2.31 10.95
C ILE A 111 17.54 -3.06 12.20
N PRO A 112 17.01 -2.41 13.26
CA PRO A 112 16.47 -3.12 14.41
C PRO A 112 15.38 -4.14 14.04
N MET A 113 14.50 -3.77 13.13
CA MET A 113 13.44 -4.67 12.66
C MET A 113 14.01 -5.87 11.91
N TYR A 114 15.01 -5.69 11.06
CA TYR A 114 15.69 -6.80 10.38
C TYR A 114 16.34 -7.77 11.37
N ILE A 115 17.02 -7.25 12.41
CA ILE A 115 17.63 -8.08 13.45
C ILE A 115 16.56 -8.92 14.16
N LEU A 116 15.41 -8.31 14.49
CA LEU A 116 14.29 -9.02 15.12
C LEU A 116 13.75 -10.14 14.23
N ILE A 117 13.46 -9.84 12.96
CA ILE A 117 12.94 -10.79 11.97
C ILE A 117 13.94 -11.95 11.74
N ARG A 118 15.24 -11.64 11.69
CA ARG A 118 16.30 -12.64 11.59
C ARG A 118 16.36 -13.55 12.81
N ASN A 119 16.30 -12.98 14.01
CA ASN A 119 16.35 -13.76 15.25
C ASN A 119 15.12 -14.67 15.43
N LEU A 120 13.98 -14.28 14.85
CA LEU A 120 12.77 -15.08 14.80
C LEU A 120 12.77 -16.14 13.67
N ASN A 121 13.84 -16.23 12.86
CA ASN A 121 13.95 -17.09 11.69
C ASN A 121 12.85 -16.85 10.62
N LEU A 122 12.38 -15.62 10.51
CA LEU A 122 11.31 -15.23 9.57
C LEU A 122 11.84 -14.63 8.26
N VAL A 123 13.16 -14.44 8.10
CA VAL A 123 13.75 -13.96 6.84
C VAL A 123 13.34 -14.88 5.69
N ASP A 124 13.08 -14.30 4.53
CA ASP A 124 12.60 -14.98 3.33
C ASP A 124 11.22 -15.65 3.48
N THR A 125 10.31 -14.99 4.22
CA THR A 125 8.91 -15.45 4.39
C THR A 125 7.93 -14.31 4.14
N TYR A 126 6.68 -14.63 3.77
CA TYR A 126 5.60 -13.62 3.71
C TYR A 126 5.29 -13.01 5.07
N THR A 127 5.50 -13.75 6.15
CA THR A 127 5.34 -13.26 7.53
C THR A 127 6.26 -12.06 7.79
N ALA A 128 7.51 -12.09 7.27
CA ALA A 128 8.44 -10.97 7.37
C ALA A 128 7.96 -9.70 6.65
N LEU A 129 7.12 -9.84 5.62
CA LEU A 129 6.53 -8.71 4.91
C LEU A 129 5.27 -8.18 5.62
N ILE A 130 4.48 -9.07 6.23
CA ILE A 130 3.15 -8.75 6.76
C ILE A 130 3.21 -8.26 8.20
N VAL A 131 3.86 -9.01 9.09
CA VAL A 131 3.80 -8.75 10.54
C VAL A 131 4.33 -7.38 10.96
N PRO A 132 5.47 -6.88 10.45
CA PRO A 132 5.95 -5.55 10.82
C PRO A 132 5.02 -4.41 10.41
N SER A 133 4.21 -4.63 9.38
CA SER A 133 3.34 -3.62 8.78
C SER A 133 1.87 -3.72 9.20
N MET A 134 1.48 -4.73 10.01
CA MET A 134 0.07 -4.99 10.34
C MET A 134 -0.55 -4.00 11.33
N ILE A 135 0.24 -3.12 11.93
CA ILE A 135 -0.21 -2.06 12.84
C ILE A 135 0.31 -0.72 12.31
N SER A 136 -0.59 0.24 12.14
CA SER A 136 -0.28 1.57 11.65
C SER A 136 -0.67 2.65 12.64
N GLY A 137 0.31 3.37 13.21
CA GLY A 137 0.05 4.52 14.09
C GLY A 137 -0.77 5.60 13.38
N TRP A 138 -0.46 5.87 12.10
CA TRP A 138 -1.24 6.79 11.27
C TRP A 138 -2.68 6.30 11.04
N GLY A 139 -2.87 5.01 10.76
CA GLY A 139 -4.20 4.42 10.58
C GLY A 139 -5.03 4.49 11.85
N ILE A 140 -4.43 4.21 13.02
CA ILE A 140 -5.07 4.36 14.33
C ILE A 140 -5.46 5.81 14.57
N PHE A 141 -4.55 6.75 14.35
CA PHE A 141 -4.82 8.17 14.56
C PHE A 141 -5.98 8.68 13.68
N MET A 142 -5.96 8.38 12.39
CA MET A 142 -7.02 8.79 11.45
C MET A 142 -8.39 8.23 11.82
N MET A 143 -8.47 6.93 12.11
CA MET A 143 -9.74 6.32 12.53
C MET A 143 -10.20 6.83 13.90
N GLN A 144 -9.29 7.04 14.84
CA GLN A 144 -9.61 7.56 16.16
C GLN A 144 -10.19 8.98 16.08
N GLN A 145 -9.66 9.85 15.22
CA GLN A 145 -10.23 11.18 15.01
C GLN A 145 -11.64 11.09 14.41
N SER A 146 -11.85 10.21 13.42
CA SER A 146 -13.17 10.00 12.83
C SER A 146 -14.17 9.40 13.82
N PHE A 147 -13.75 8.41 14.61
CA PHE A 147 -14.62 7.78 15.61
C PHE A 147 -15.04 8.75 16.72
N LYS A 148 -14.19 9.72 17.09
CA LYS A 148 -14.54 10.77 18.05
C LYS A 148 -15.74 11.60 17.61
N THR A 149 -15.87 11.87 16.30
CA THR A 149 -16.97 12.70 15.78
C THR A 149 -18.29 11.96 15.67
N THR A 150 -18.29 10.63 15.77
CA THR A 150 -19.50 9.81 15.76
C THR A 150 -20.28 10.03 17.07
N PRO A 151 -21.58 10.40 17.06
CA PRO A 151 -22.38 10.55 18.27
C PRO A 151 -22.42 9.29 19.13
N ASN A 152 -22.39 9.45 20.44
CA ASN A 152 -22.42 8.32 21.38
C ASN A 152 -23.79 7.63 21.41
N ASP A 153 -24.86 8.34 21.05
CA ASP A 153 -26.23 7.84 21.04
C ASP A 153 -26.36 6.51 20.27
N PHE A 154 -25.62 6.36 19.14
CA PHE A 154 -25.60 5.11 18.39
C PHE A 154 -25.02 3.93 19.18
N ILE A 155 -24.01 4.22 20.02
CA ILE A 155 -23.34 3.22 20.85
C ILE A 155 -24.22 2.86 22.05
N GLU A 156 -24.83 3.88 22.68
CA GLU A 156 -25.69 3.70 23.82
C GLU A 156 -26.96 2.93 23.47
N ALA A 157 -27.62 3.27 22.36
CA ALA A 157 -28.75 2.50 21.82
C ALA A 157 -28.42 1.04 21.59
N ALA A 158 -27.27 0.77 20.90
CA ALA A 158 -26.82 -0.58 20.64
C ALA A 158 -26.52 -1.36 21.94
N LYS A 159 -25.96 -0.71 22.97
CA LYS A 159 -25.70 -1.33 24.27
C LYS A 159 -26.98 -1.65 25.02
N LEU A 160 -28.02 -0.81 24.92
CA LEU A 160 -29.35 -1.11 25.47
C LEU A 160 -29.96 -2.34 24.81
N ASP A 161 -29.69 -2.56 23.50
CA ASP A 161 -30.10 -3.75 22.76
C ASP A 161 -29.20 -4.97 23.05
N GLY A 162 -28.23 -4.86 23.96
CA GLY A 162 -27.33 -5.95 24.36
C GLY A 162 -26.13 -6.17 23.43
N ALA A 163 -25.82 -5.24 22.51
CA ALA A 163 -24.69 -5.38 21.61
C ALA A 163 -23.34 -5.23 22.36
N GLY A 164 -22.43 -6.15 22.11
CA GLY A 164 -21.04 -6.08 22.58
C GLY A 164 -20.19 -5.14 21.73
N ASP A 165 -19.04 -4.68 22.29
CA ASP A 165 -18.17 -3.70 21.64
C ASP A 165 -17.67 -4.15 20.24
N LEU A 166 -17.33 -5.42 20.05
CA LEU A 166 -16.93 -5.92 18.72
C LEU A 166 -18.04 -5.77 17.69
N TRP A 167 -19.29 -6.11 18.08
CA TRP A 167 -20.44 -5.92 17.19
C TRP A 167 -20.61 -4.46 16.81
N ILE A 168 -20.50 -3.54 17.81
CA ILE A 168 -20.59 -2.09 17.61
C ILE A 168 -19.51 -1.60 16.64
N ILE A 169 -18.25 -2.07 16.80
CA ILE A 169 -17.16 -1.68 15.91
C ILE A 169 -17.47 -2.05 14.47
N PHE A 170 -17.83 -3.32 14.21
CA PHE A 170 -17.96 -3.82 12.84
C PHE A 170 -19.29 -3.45 12.18
N ARG A 171 -20.38 -3.31 12.95
CA ARG A 171 -21.73 -3.05 12.42
C ARG A 171 -22.16 -1.59 12.47
N ILE A 172 -21.54 -0.79 13.34
CA ILE A 172 -21.91 0.63 13.50
C ILE A 172 -20.72 1.52 13.15
N MET A 173 -19.59 1.40 13.86
CA MET A 173 -18.49 2.35 13.75
C MET A 173 -17.83 2.33 12.39
N LEU A 174 -17.48 1.16 11.84
CA LEU A 174 -16.87 1.07 10.51
C LEU A 174 -17.80 1.56 9.39
N PRO A 175 -19.09 1.17 9.32
CA PRO A 175 -20.00 1.68 8.29
C PRO A 175 -20.28 3.19 8.39
N LEU A 176 -20.42 3.75 9.59
CA LEU A 176 -20.61 5.19 9.76
C LEU A 176 -19.37 6.00 9.40
N ASN A 177 -18.19 5.42 9.52
CA ASN A 177 -16.91 6.08 9.25
C ASN A 177 -16.24 5.56 7.96
N LYS A 178 -17.02 5.14 6.96
CA LYS A 178 -16.54 4.55 5.71
C LYS A 178 -15.51 5.42 4.98
N SER A 179 -15.60 6.74 5.09
CA SER A 179 -14.62 7.65 4.47
C SER A 179 -13.24 7.50 5.10
N ALA A 180 -13.12 7.49 6.43
CA ALA A 180 -11.85 7.27 7.12
C ALA A 180 -11.31 5.86 6.86
N VAL A 181 -12.17 4.84 6.89
CA VAL A 181 -11.81 3.45 6.56
C VAL A 181 -11.24 3.37 5.14
N SER A 182 -11.90 4.00 4.17
CA SER A 182 -11.46 4.02 2.77
C SER A 182 -10.12 4.73 2.60
N ILE A 183 -9.90 5.85 3.28
CA ILE A 183 -8.63 6.59 3.26
C ILE A 183 -7.52 5.72 3.84
N VAL A 184 -7.72 5.13 5.02
CA VAL A 184 -6.72 4.25 5.65
C VAL A 184 -6.42 3.05 4.77
N SER A 185 -7.46 2.43 4.18
CA SER A 185 -7.28 1.28 3.27
C SER A 185 -6.48 1.66 2.03
N LEU A 186 -6.84 2.76 1.37
CA LEU A 186 -6.19 3.23 0.15
C LEU A 186 -4.71 3.52 0.37
N PHE A 187 -4.39 4.35 1.36
CA PHE A 187 -3.01 4.74 1.63
C PHE A 187 -2.15 3.56 2.12
N THR A 188 -2.73 2.65 2.92
CA THR A 188 -2.02 1.44 3.33
C THR A 188 -1.74 0.54 2.14
N PHE A 189 -2.75 0.28 1.30
CA PHE A 189 -2.57 -0.56 0.12
C PHE A 189 -1.48 0.01 -0.80
N ILE A 190 -1.56 1.28 -1.16
CA ILE A 190 -0.57 1.94 -2.02
C ILE A 190 0.82 1.87 -1.39
N GLY A 191 0.94 2.17 -0.10
CA GLY A 191 2.22 2.17 0.60
C GLY A 191 2.89 0.79 0.66
N ILE A 192 2.10 -0.29 0.78
CA ILE A 192 2.63 -1.67 0.77
C ILE A 192 2.88 -2.16 -0.67
N TRP A 193 1.98 -1.82 -1.60
CA TRP A 193 2.12 -2.16 -3.02
C TRP A 193 3.41 -1.63 -3.64
N ASP A 194 3.75 -0.39 -3.30
CA ASP A 194 4.92 0.31 -3.83
C ASP A 194 6.17 0.14 -2.93
N ASN A 195 6.05 -0.61 -1.83
CA ASN A 195 7.16 -0.82 -0.91
C ASN A 195 8.28 -1.62 -1.59
N PHE A 196 9.46 -1.01 -1.64
CA PHE A 196 10.64 -1.58 -2.25
C PHE A 196 11.71 -1.96 -1.22
N MET A 197 12.03 -1.03 -0.32
CA MET A 197 13.20 -1.15 0.55
C MET A 197 13.11 -2.34 1.51
N TRP A 198 11.98 -2.52 2.18
CA TRP A 198 11.83 -3.58 3.16
C TRP A 198 11.83 -4.98 2.52
N PRO A 199 11.03 -5.25 1.48
CA PRO A 199 11.10 -6.53 0.77
C PRO A 199 12.48 -6.83 0.19
N LEU A 200 13.20 -5.84 -0.32
CA LEU A 200 14.57 -6.00 -0.84
C LEU A 200 15.53 -6.54 0.23
N ILE A 201 15.35 -6.14 1.48
CA ILE A 201 16.23 -6.54 2.60
C ILE A 201 15.86 -7.92 3.13
N VAL A 202 14.56 -8.27 3.20
CA VAL A 202 14.10 -9.47 3.90
C VAL A 202 13.77 -10.65 3.00
N ILE A 203 13.57 -10.47 1.68
CA ILE A 203 13.25 -11.52 0.73
C ILE A 203 14.44 -11.79 -0.18
N ARG A 204 14.82 -13.07 -0.30
CA ARG A 204 15.91 -13.53 -1.15
C ARG A 204 15.43 -14.38 -2.32
N ASN A 205 14.39 -15.16 -2.11
CA ASN A 205 13.83 -16.08 -3.10
C ASN A 205 12.91 -15.31 -4.07
N TYR A 206 13.25 -15.34 -5.36
CA TYR A 206 12.46 -14.69 -6.41
C TYR A 206 10.98 -15.11 -6.42
N ASN A 207 10.68 -16.35 -6.03
CA ASN A 207 9.31 -16.84 -5.94
C ASN A 207 8.45 -16.17 -4.87
N LYS A 208 9.07 -15.46 -3.92
CA LYS A 208 8.39 -14.73 -2.84
C LYS A 208 8.51 -13.22 -2.96
N MET A 209 9.32 -12.75 -3.92
CA MET A 209 9.52 -11.32 -4.14
C MET A 209 8.23 -10.62 -4.56
N PRO A 210 7.93 -9.44 -4.00
CA PRO A 210 6.96 -8.52 -4.56
C PRO A 210 7.43 -7.95 -5.89
N LEU A 211 6.48 -7.43 -6.68
CA LEU A 211 6.70 -6.96 -8.03
C LEU A 211 7.73 -5.82 -8.11
N SER A 212 7.69 -4.87 -7.19
CA SER A 212 8.62 -3.74 -7.13
C SER A 212 10.09 -4.19 -7.05
N VAL A 213 10.38 -5.20 -6.23
CA VAL A 213 11.74 -5.76 -6.08
C VAL A 213 12.12 -6.62 -7.28
N LEU A 214 11.18 -7.43 -7.79
CA LEU A 214 11.44 -8.25 -8.96
C LEU A 214 11.80 -7.38 -10.18
N LEU A 215 11.07 -6.28 -10.43
CA LEU A 215 11.37 -5.38 -11.53
C LEU A 215 12.77 -4.76 -11.42
N ALA A 216 13.18 -4.38 -10.23
CA ALA A 216 14.54 -3.88 -10.01
C ALA A 216 15.61 -4.94 -10.32
N SER A 217 15.32 -6.23 -10.16
CA SER A 217 16.26 -7.32 -10.47
C SER A 217 16.53 -7.52 -11.96
N PHE A 218 15.76 -6.90 -12.85
CA PHE A 218 16.07 -6.87 -14.29
C PHE A 218 17.18 -5.87 -14.62
N ASN A 219 17.58 -5.02 -13.69
CA ASN A 219 18.77 -4.19 -13.81
C ASN A 219 19.98 -5.02 -13.41
N THR A 220 20.77 -5.48 -14.37
CA THR A 220 21.91 -6.37 -14.15
C THR A 220 23.24 -5.63 -14.34
N GLN A 221 24.32 -6.25 -13.86
CA GLN A 221 25.68 -5.75 -14.00
C GLN A 221 26.13 -5.57 -15.48
N TYR A 222 25.52 -6.32 -16.40
CA TYR A 222 25.84 -6.35 -17.82
C TYR A 222 24.87 -5.55 -18.71
N GLY A 223 23.96 -4.80 -18.11
CA GLY A 223 22.97 -3.99 -18.79
C GLY A 223 21.57 -4.12 -18.14
N ALA A 224 20.72 -3.14 -18.40
CA ALA A 224 19.35 -3.14 -17.94
C ALA A 224 18.42 -3.64 -19.04
N TYR A 225 17.51 -4.53 -18.69
CA TYR A 225 16.36 -4.87 -19.54
C TYR A 225 15.31 -3.76 -19.44
N VAL A 226 15.64 -2.57 -19.98
CA VAL A 226 14.85 -1.34 -19.79
C VAL A 226 13.44 -1.51 -20.31
N GLY A 227 13.26 -2.07 -21.48
CA GLY A 227 11.94 -2.30 -22.06
C GLY A 227 11.04 -3.19 -21.19
N PRO A 228 11.48 -4.36 -20.75
CA PRO A 228 10.77 -5.19 -19.77
C PRO A 228 10.48 -4.48 -18.45
N ILE A 229 11.41 -3.66 -17.92
CA ILE A 229 11.17 -2.87 -16.71
C ILE A 229 10.03 -1.87 -16.94
N LEU A 230 10.04 -1.16 -18.07
CA LEU A 230 8.97 -0.20 -18.42
C LEU A 230 7.62 -0.91 -18.59
N ALA A 231 7.57 -2.03 -19.30
CA ALA A 231 6.34 -2.82 -19.47
C ALA A 231 5.80 -3.33 -18.13
N GLY A 232 6.69 -3.85 -17.27
CA GLY A 232 6.33 -4.29 -15.92
C GLY A 232 5.85 -3.14 -15.04
N SER A 233 6.47 -1.96 -15.13
CA SER A 233 6.05 -0.76 -14.40
C SER A 233 4.68 -0.25 -14.85
N VAL A 234 4.35 -0.34 -16.14
CA VAL A 234 2.98 -0.08 -16.63
C VAL A 234 1.98 -1.00 -15.93
N ILE A 235 2.26 -2.31 -15.90
CA ILE A 235 1.37 -3.27 -15.21
C ILE A 235 1.30 -2.97 -13.71
N GLN A 236 2.41 -2.57 -13.08
CA GLN A 236 2.43 -2.19 -11.66
C GLN A 236 1.54 -0.97 -11.37
N THR A 237 1.37 -0.04 -12.30
CA THR A 237 0.50 1.14 -12.08
C THR A 237 -0.99 0.78 -12.13
N LEU A 238 -1.40 -0.29 -12.84
CA LEU A 238 -2.80 -0.60 -13.06
C LEU A 238 -3.61 -0.84 -11.77
N PRO A 239 -3.18 -1.67 -10.81
CA PRO A 239 -3.94 -1.88 -9.57
C PRO A 239 -4.12 -0.59 -8.77
N MET A 240 -3.10 0.29 -8.74
CA MET A 240 -3.19 1.57 -8.05
C MET A 240 -4.25 2.47 -8.69
N LEU A 241 -4.27 2.55 -10.03
CA LEU A 241 -5.27 3.33 -10.77
C LEU A 241 -6.68 2.77 -10.54
N ILE A 242 -6.86 1.45 -10.59
CA ILE A 242 -8.15 0.79 -10.38
C ILE A 242 -8.68 1.11 -8.97
N ILE A 243 -7.84 0.94 -7.95
CA ILE A 243 -8.20 1.21 -6.55
C ILE A 243 -8.52 2.70 -6.36
N PHE A 244 -7.69 3.60 -6.91
CA PHE A 244 -7.95 5.04 -6.84
C PHE A 244 -9.30 5.42 -7.46
N ILE A 245 -9.61 4.90 -8.64
CA ILE A 245 -10.90 5.16 -9.32
C ILE A 245 -12.06 4.60 -8.51
N ALA A 246 -11.92 3.40 -7.94
CA ALA A 246 -12.95 2.76 -7.13
C ALA A 246 -13.26 3.55 -5.83
N PHE A 247 -12.23 4.08 -5.19
CA PHE A 247 -12.34 4.78 -3.91
C PHE A 247 -12.47 6.31 -4.02
N ARG A 248 -12.37 6.89 -5.24
CA ARG A 248 -12.36 8.35 -5.47
C ARG A 248 -13.49 9.10 -4.77
N LYS A 249 -14.70 8.53 -4.74
CA LYS A 249 -15.88 9.14 -4.12
C LYS A 249 -15.66 9.38 -2.62
N TYR A 250 -15.18 8.38 -1.91
CA TYR A 250 -14.95 8.47 -0.45
C TYR A 250 -13.81 9.42 -0.10
N TYR A 251 -12.79 9.50 -0.96
CA TYR A 251 -11.69 10.44 -0.80
C TYR A 251 -12.16 11.90 -0.97
N LEU A 252 -12.94 12.17 -1.99
CA LEU A 252 -13.48 13.53 -2.26
C LEU A 252 -14.49 13.98 -1.19
N GLU A 253 -15.33 13.08 -0.69
CA GLU A 253 -16.25 13.36 0.42
C GLU A 253 -15.49 13.73 1.71
N GLY A 254 -14.38 13.05 2.01
CA GLY A 254 -13.54 13.35 3.17
C GLY A 254 -12.90 14.75 3.13
N ILE A 255 -12.50 15.24 1.96
CA ILE A 255 -11.94 16.57 1.80
C ILE A 255 -13.01 17.67 1.92
N SER A 256 -14.21 17.42 1.41
CA SER A 256 -15.30 18.42 1.42
C SER A 256 -15.83 18.73 2.81
N ILE A 257 -15.71 17.82 3.77
CA ILE A 257 -16.11 18.03 5.18
C ILE A 257 -15.15 18.99 5.90
N THR A 258 -13.89 19.06 5.46
CA THR A 258 -12.85 19.90 6.07
C THR A 258 -12.89 21.36 5.58
N LEU A 259 -13.65 21.65 4.53
CA LEU A 259 -13.77 22.99 3.93
C LEU A 259 -15.09 23.71 4.26
N LYS A 260 -15.91 23.16 5.12
CA LYS A 260 -17.08 23.79 5.77
C LYS A 260 -16.82 24.02 7.25
#